data_6968a4698d5f369f51f00f3ca60a63fd
#
_entry.id   6968a4698d5f369f51f00f3ca60a63fd
#
_cell.length_a   1.000
_cell.length_b   1.000
_cell.length_c   1.000
_cell.angle_alpha   90.00
_cell.angle_beta   90.00
_cell.angle_gamma   90.00
#
_symmetry.space_group_name_H-M   'P 1'
#
loop_
_entity.id
_entity.type
_entity.pdbx_description
1 polymer ?
#
loop_
_entity_poly.entity_id
_entity_poly.type
_entity_poly.pdbx_seq_one_letter_code
_entity_poly.pdbx_strand_id
1 'polypeptide(L)'
;RPAELADDYATTAAVIRHVLQRVPKARHICCLYPCTPLLKPQYLTDSFERWQSSNSLYCFPVLEFESNVLRSLKLSDAGEVSSMFSQHELTRTQDLTQAYFDAGQFYWGSREAWLSEDKIHNHALGYVLPKYSVVDIDDDNDWRFAERLYQAQLALT
;
A
#
# COMPACT_ATOMS: atom_id res chain seq x y z
N ARG A 1 14.73 2.29 -17.97
CA ARG A 1 15.11 3.38 -17.08
C ARG A 1 16.63 3.46 -16.95
N PRO A 2 17.23 4.61 -16.58
CA PRO A 2 18.66 4.72 -16.33
C PRO A 2 19.12 3.73 -15.24
N ALA A 3 20.39 3.31 -15.29
CA ALA A 3 20.93 2.32 -14.37
C ALA A 3 20.84 2.77 -12.89
N GLU A 4 21.07 4.04 -12.63
CA GLU A 4 20.98 4.69 -11.31
C GLU A 4 19.55 4.74 -10.72
N LEU A 5 18.53 4.47 -11.53
CA LEU A 5 17.14 4.33 -11.11
C LEU A 5 16.64 2.89 -11.17
N ALA A 6 17.54 1.94 -11.43
CA ALA A 6 17.22 0.52 -11.58
C ALA A 6 17.88 -0.35 -10.50
N ASP A 7 18.56 0.26 -9.55
CA ASP A 7 19.15 -0.40 -8.39
C ASP A 7 18.12 -0.63 -7.26
N ASP A 8 18.53 -1.33 -6.22
CA ASP A 8 17.69 -1.70 -5.08
C ASP A 8 17.40 -0.50 -4.12
N TYR A 9 18.02 0.66 -4.35
CA TYR A 9 17.89 1.86 -3.51
C TYR A 9 17.03 2.95 -4.16
N ALA A 10 16.75 2.84 -5.45
CA ALA A 10 15.97 3.82 -6.18
C ALA A 10 14.52 3.85 -5.69
N THR A 11 14.10 4.99 -5.11
CA THR A 11 12.74 5.14 -4.63
C THR A 11 11.73 5.27 -5.77
N THR A 12 10.49 4.85 -5.54
CA THR A 12 9.37 5.07 -6.46
C THR A 12 9.24 6.53 -6.87
N ALA A 13 9.37 7.46 -5.93
CA ALA A 13 9.29 8.89 -6.21
C ALA A 13 10.40 9.36 -7.17
N ALA A 14 11.63 8.86 -7.02
CA ALA A 14 12.73 9.21 -7.94
C ALA A 14 12.45 8.72 -9.37
N VAL A 15 11.91 7.51 -9.51
CA VAL A 15 11.53 6.96 -10.81
C VAL A 15 10.41 7.78 -11.46
N ILE A 16 9.37 8.14 -10.69
CA ILE A 16 8.26 8.95 -11.18
C ILE A 16 8.75 10.36 -11.62
N ARG A 17 9.61 11.01 -10.84
CA ARG A 17 10.22 12.30 -11.20
C ARG A 17 10.94 12.24 -12.53
N HIS A 18 11.71 11.18 -12.76
CA HIS A 18 12.38 10.98 -14.05
C HIS A 18 11.38 10.85 -15.22
N VAL A 19 10.31 10.07 -15.04
CA VAL A 19 9.25 9.92 -16.05
C VAL A 19 8.56 11.24 -16.34
N LEU A 20 8.28 12.05 -15.29
CA LEU A 20 7.60 13.33 -15.41
C LEU A 20 8.34 14.36 -16.26
N GLN A 21 9.67 14.25 -16.42
CA GLN A 21 10.43 15.07 -17.35
C GLN A 21 10.02 14.83 -18.82
N ARG A 22 9.56 13.61 -19.14
CA ARG A 22 9.16 13.20 -20.49
C ARG A 22 7.67 13.40 -20.78
N VAL A 23 6.87 13.59 -19.73
CA VAL A 23 5.41 13.80 -19.83
C VAL A 23 5.01 15.13 -19.18
N PRO A 24 5.44 16.30 -19.72
CA PRO A 24 5.28 17.59 -19.04
C PRO A 24 3.83 18.03 -18.86
N LYS A 25 2.89 17.47 -19.63
CA LYS A 25 1.47 17.82 -19.58
C LYS A 25 0.65 16.99 -18.59
N ALA A 26 1.22 15.92 -18.05
CA ALA A 26 0.51 15.08 -17.06
C ALA A 26 0.30 15.87 -15.77
N ARG A 27 -0.96 15.97 -15.34
CA ARG A 27 -1.35 16.64 -14.08
C ARG A 27 -1.56 15.66 -12.95
N HIS A 28 -2.18 14.53 -13.23
CA HIS A 28 -2.46 13.46 -12.28
C HIS A 28 -1.68 12.22 -12.72
N ILE A 29 -0.99 11.60 -11.80
CA ILE A 29 -0.14 10.45 -12.05
C ILE A 29 -0.60 9.30 -11.16
N CYS A 30 -0.82 8.15 -11.77
CA CYS A 30 -0.96 6.89 -11.07
C CYS A 30 0.32 6.07 -11.25
N CYS A 31 1.05 5.84 -10.19
CA CYS A 31 2.08 4.82 -10.17
C CYS A 31 1.40 3.49 -9.87
N LEU A 32 1.37 2.60 -10.85
CA LEU A 32 0.85 1.25 -10.70
C LEU A 32 2.01 0.28 -10.55
N TYR A 33 2.03 -0.50 -9.48
CA TYR A 33 3.07 -1.50 -9.27
C TYR A 33 2.82 -2.72 -10.17
N PRO A 34 3.87 -3.37 -10.63
CA PRO A 34 3.75 -4.65 -11.31
C PRO A 34 3.28 -5.73 -10.33
N CYS A 35 2.89 -6.89 -10.85
CA CYS A 35 2.48 -8.03 -10.02
C CYS A 35 1.28 -7.77 -9.09
N THR A 36 0.27 -7.06 -9.61
CA THR A 36 -0.99 -6.78 -8.89
C THR A 36 -2.17 -7.56 -9.48
N PRO A 37 -2.15 -8.92 -9.48
CA PRO A 37 -3.08 -9.75 -10.26
C PRO A 37 -4.53 -9.66 -9.79
N LEU A 38 -4.78 -9.22 -8.56
CA LEU A 38 -6.12 -9.11 -7.97
C LEU A 38 -6.70 -7.69 -8.06
N LEU A 39 -5.94 -6.74 -8.62
CA LEU A 39 -6.36 -5.36 -8.73
C LEU A 39 -7.54 -5.21 -9.68
N LYS A 40 -8.63 -4.63 -9.21
CA LYS A 40 -9.81 -4.33 -10.02
C LYS A 40 -9.75 -2.89 -10.53
N PRO A 41 -10.07 -2.64 -11.82
CA PRO A 41 -10.11 -1.27 -12.36
C PRO A 41 -11.00 -0.32 -11.54
N GLN A 42 -12.06 -0.83 -10.93
CA GLN A 42 -12.97 -0.08 -10.08
C GLN A 42 -12.23 0.58 -8.89
N TYR A 43 -11.25 -0.10 -8.29
CA TYR A 43 -10.48 0.48 -7.17
C TYR A 43 -9.67 1.71 -7.60
N LEU A 44 -9.15 1.69 -8.84
CA LEU A 44 -8.45 2.85 -9.40
C LEU A 44 -9.42 4.02 -9.62
N THR A 45 -10.59 3.76 -10.21
CA THR A 45 -11.58 4.80 -10.49
C THR A 45 -12.10 5.43 -9.20
N ASP A 46 -12.58 4.61 -8.26
CA ASP A 46 -13.17 5.09 -7.02
C ASP A 46 -12.16 5.84 -6.14
N SER A 47 -10.92 5.33 -6.07
CA SER A 47 -9.86 6.01 -5.30
C SER A 47 -9.46 7.34 -5.93
N PHE A 48 -9.44 7.42 -7.27
CA PHE A 48 -9.17 8.66 -7.99
C PHE A 48 -10.25 9.72 -7.72
N GLU A 49 -11.54 9.36 -7.82
CA GLU A 49 -12.66 10.27 -7.57
C GLU A 49 -12.65 10.80 -6.13
N ARG A 50 -12.41 9.92 -5.14
CA ARG A 50 -12.27 10.33 -3.74
C ARG A 50 -11.09 11.26 -3.53
N TRP A 51 -9.95 10.95 -4.14
CA TRP A 51 -8.75 11.77 -4.05
C TRP A 51 -8.97 13.15 -4.65
N GLN A 52 -9.58 13.24 -5.84
CA GLN A 52 -9.89 14.53 -6.49
C GLN A 52 -10.82 15.42 -5.63
N SER A 53 -11.67 14.82 -4.81
CA SER A 53 -12.58 15.51 -3.90
C SER A 53 -11.93 15.85 -2.55
N SER A 54 -10.69 15.48 -2.33
CA SER A 54 -9.93 15.72 -1.10
C SER A 54 -8.86 16.79 -1.28
N ASN A 55 -8.29 17.25 -0.17
CA ASN A 55 -7.10 18.11 -0.19
C ASN A 55 -5.80 17.33 0.00
N SER A 56 -5.83 16.00 -0.17
CA SER A 56 -4.68 15.14 0.02
C SER A 56 -3.71 15.23 -1.16
N LEU A 57 -2.42 15.22 -0.88
CA LEU A 57 -1.37 15.22 -1.91
C LEU A 57 -1.32 13.90 -2.68
N TYR A 58 -1.55 12.80 -1.97
CA TYR A 58 -1.51 11.45 -2.49
C TYR A 58 -2.77 10.67 -2.11
N CYS A 59 -3.03 9.58 -2.84
CA CYS A 59 -3.99 8.55 -2.44
C CYS A 59 -3.44 7.20 -2.85
N PHE A 60 -3.51 6.25 -1.93
CA PHE A 60 -3.08 4.87 -2.17
C PHE A 60 -3.94 3.87 -1.39
N PRO A 61 -4.01 2.63 -1.83
CA PRO A 61 -4.79 1.62 -1.17
C PRO A 61 -4.13 1.16 0.13
N VAL A 62 -4.96 0.94 1.13
CA VAL A 62 -4.55 0.40 2.43
C VAL A 62 -5.41 -0.80 2.79
N LEU A 63 -4.83 -1.72 3.55
CA LEU A 63 -5.52 -2.84 4.17
C LEU A 63 -5.50 -2.70 5.69
N GLU A 64 -6.59 -3.12 6.29
CA GLU A 64 -6.70 -3.24 7.74
C GLU A 64 -5.87 -4.42 8.24
N PHE A 65 -5.10 -4.24 9.30
CA PHE A 65 -4.45 -5.35 9.97
C PHE A 65 -5.50 -6.32 10.54
N GLU A 66 -5.37 -7.60 10.29
CA GLU A 66 -6.28 -8.63 10.83
C GLU A 66 -6.21 -8.71 12.35
N SER A 67 -5.01 -8.57 12.91
CA SER A 67 -4.78 -8.46 14.35
C SER A 67 -4.26 -7.07 14.67
N ASN A 68 -4.76 -6.47 15.76
CA ASN A 68 -4.35 -5.12 16.11
C ASN A 68 -2.84 -5.05 16.39
N VAL A 69 -2.12 -4.22 15.65
CA VAL A 69 -0.66 -4.07 15.69
C VAL A 69 -0.16 -3.67 17.11
N LEU A 70 -0.99 -2.94 17.89
CA LEU A 70 -0.66 -2.56 19.25
C LEU A 70 -0.65 -3.74 20.24
N ARG A 71 -1.11 -4.92 19.81
CA ARG A 71 -1.04 -6.20 20.55
C ARG A 71 0.09 -7.10 20.04
N SER A 72 0.99 -6.59 19.20
CA SER A 72 2.11 -7.36 18.66
C SER A 72 3.07 -7.81 19.76
N LEU A 73 3.69 -8.95 19.53
CA LEU A 73 4.62 -9.60 20.44
C LEU A 73 6.02 -9.62 19.83
N LYS A 74 7.03 -9.57 20.68
CA LYS A 74 8.41 -9.88 20.32
C LYS A 74 8.68 -11.33 20.68
N LEU A 75 9.45 -12.00 19.83
CA LEU A 75 9.94 -13.36 20.07
C LEU A 75 11.46 -13.28 20.18
N SER A 76 12.03 -13.80 21.25
CA SER A 76 13.49 -13.94 21.40
C SER A 76 14.00 -15.18 20.68
N ASP A 77 15.34 -15.29 20.51
CA ASP A 77 15.98 -16.48 19.94
C ASP A 77 15.75 -17.73 20.79
N ALA A 78 15.48 -17.57 22.09
CA ALA A 78 15.12 -18.66 22.99
C ALA A 78 13.63 -19.06 22.95
N GLY A 79 12.82 -18.38 22.12
CA GLY A 79 11.37 -18.62 22.02
C GLY A 79 10.53 -17.92 23.11
N GLU A 80 11.13 -17.02 23.89
CA GLU A 80 10.38 -16.27 24.90
C GLU A 80 9.59 -15.14 24.26
N VAL A 81 8.37 -14.94 24.75
CA VAL A 81 7.41 -13.95 24.22
C VAL A 81 7.33 -12.76 25.17
N SER A 82 7.35 -11.55 24.60
CA SER A 82 7.10 -10.31 25.34
C SER A 82 6.27 -9.33 24.51
N SER A 83 5.49 -8.46 25.17
CA SER A 83 4.69 -7.44 24.48
C SER A 83 5.60 -6.41 23.79
N MET A 84 5.29 -6.05 22.54
CA MET A 84 5.97 -4.95 21.82
C MET A 84 5.50 -3.59 22.34
N PHE A 85 4.24 -3.48 22.77
CA PHE A 85 3.59 -2.27 23.25
C PHE A 85 2.96 -2.53 24.63
N SER A 86 3.79 -2.62 25.68
CA SER A 86 3.38 -3.00 27.03
C SER A 86 2.26 -2.12 27.60
N GLN A 87 2.18 -0.84 27.20
CA GLN A 87 1.12 0.09 27.62
C GLN A 87 -0.28 -0.31 27.15
N HIS A 88 -0.39 -1.20 26.16
CA HIS A 88 -1.66 -1.69 25.60
C HIS A 88 -1.99 -3.13 25.98
N GLU A 89 -1.15 -3.78 26.79
CA GLU A 89 -1.27 -5.21 27.09
C GLU A 89 -2.62 -5.59 27.74
N LEU A 90 -3.17 -4.73 28.58
CA LEU A 90 -4.45 -4.93 29.25
C LEU A 90 -5.63 -4.22 28.58
N THR A 91 -5.37 -3.48 27.49
CA THR A 91 -6.44 -2.78 26.74
C THR A 91 -7.21 -3.79 25.89
N ARG A 92 -8.56 -3.73 25.93
CA ARG A 92 -9.38 -4.60 25.06
C ARG A 92 -9.15 -4.24 23.58
N THR A 93 -9.13 -5.24 22.72
CA THR A 93 -8.81 -5.05 21.29
C THR A 93 -9.75 -4.05 20.61
N GLN A 94 -11.04 -4.06 20.95
CA GLN A 94 -12.03 -3.13 20.39
C GLN A 94 -11.84 -1.66 20.84
N ASP A 95 -11.08 -1.42 21.90
CA ASP A 95 -10.81 -0.07 22.42
C ASP A 95 -9.47 0.49 21.87
N LEU A 96 -8.74 -0.31 21.10
CA LEU A 96 -7.50 0.09 20.44
C LEU A 96 -7.77 0.74 19.10
N THR A 97 -6.93 1.71 18.76
CA THR A 97 -6.98 2.34 17.43
C THR A 97 -6.75 1.29 16.34
N GLN A 98 -7.65 1.28 15.34
CA GLN A 98 -7.50 0.45 14.17
C GLN A 98 -6.27 0.86 13.36
N ALA A 99 -5.44 -0.10 13.00
CA ALA A 99 -4.24 0.12 12.20
C ALA A 99 -4.44 -0.42 10.77
N TYR A 100 -3.77 0.26 9.83
CA TYR A 100 -3.76 -0.07 8.41
C TYR A 100 -2.32 -0.14 7.93
N PHE A 101 -2.09 -0.87 6.85
CA PHE A 101 -0.80 -0.91 6.16
C PHE A 101 -0.98 -0.58 4.68
N ASP A 102 0.09 -0.09 4.06
CA ASP A 102 0.14 0.18 2.63
C ASP A 102 0.00 -1.13 1.85
N ALA A 103 -0.97 -1.18 0.96
CA ALA A 103 -1.25 -2.39 0.18
C ALA A 103 -0.32 -2.59 -1.02
N GLY A 104 0.59 -1.64 -1.30
CA GLY A 104 1.63 -1.78 -2.32
C GLY A 104 1.12 -1.96 -3.75
N GLN A 105 -0.05 -1.42 -4.10
CA GLN A 105 -0.68 -1.70 -5.40
C GLN A 105 -0.56 -0.52 -6.36
N PHE A 106 -0.94 0.68 -5.93
CA PHE A 106 -0.90 1.88 -6.75
C PHE A 106 -0.86 3.15 -5.88
N TYR A 107 -0.38 4.26 -6.49
CA TYR A 107 -0.28 5.54 -5.82
C TYR A 107 -0.71 6.67 -6.75
N TRP A 108 -1.81 7.35 -6.41
CA TRP A 108 -2.21 8.58 -7.06
C TRP A 108 -1.48 9.76 -6.45
N GLY A 109 -1.09 10.71 -7.28
CA GLY A 109 -0.53 11.98 -6.82
C GLY A 109 -0.61 13.04 -7.91
N SER A 110 -0.69 14.32 -7.50
CA SER A 110 -0.55 15.40 -8.45
C SER A 110 0.89 15.50 -8.97
N ARG A 111 1.07 16.14 -10.11
CA ARG A 111 2.42 16.39 -10.63
C ARG A 111 3.28 17.13 -9.60
N GLU A 112 2.70 18.13 -8.95
CA GLU A 112 3.36 18.96 -7.96
C GLU A 112 3.79 18.12 -6.76
N ALA A 113 2.91 17.23 -6.26
CA ALA A 113 3.23 16.33 -5.17
C ALA A 113 4.41 15.41 -5.51
N TRP A 114 4.39 14.76 -6.67
CA TRP A 114 5.48 13.88 -7.12
C TRP A 114 6.81 14.60 -7.34
N LEU A 115 6.79 15.89 -7.72
CA LEU A 115 7.99 16.70 -7.89
C LEU A 115 8.53 17.26 -6.57
N SER A 116 7.71 17.31 -5.51
CA SER A 116 8.13 17.70 -4.17
C SER A 116 9.00 16.59 -3.54
N GLU A 117 9.66 16.90 -2.44
CA GLU A 117 10.42 15.90 -1.67
C GLU A 117 9.60 15.27 -0.55
N ASP A 118 8.31 15.55 -0.50
CA ASP A 118 7.42 15.04 0.54
C ASP A 118 7.31 13.51 0.49
N LYS A 119 7.24 12.92 1.66
CA LYS A 119 7.00 11.48 1.80
C LYS A 119 5.58 11.15 1.35
N ILE A 120 5.41 10.09 0.56
CA ILE A 120 4.10 9.67 0.01
C ILE A 120 3.04 9.48 1.10
N HIS A 121 3.44 9.02 2.29
CA HIS A 121 2.52 8.80 3.41
C HIS A 121 2.11 10.08 4.15
N ASN A 122 2.75 11.22 3.86
CA ASN A 122 2.38 12.50 4.46
C ASN A 122 1.24 13.13 3.66
N HIS A 123 0.21 13.61 4.35
CA HIS A 123 -0.97 14.23 3.72
C HIS A 123 -1.61 13.37 2.63
N ALA A 124 -1.72 12.07 2.89
CA ALA A 124 -2.31 11.11 1.96
C ALA A 124 -3.71 10.67 2.40
N LEU A 125 -4.52 10.31 1.42
CA LEU A 125 -5.80 9.64 1.58
C LEU A 125 -5.60 8.13 1.46
N GLY A 126 -5.95 7.37 2.50
CA GLY A 126 -6.01 5.92 2.43
C GLY A 126 -7.32 5.45 1.76
N TYR A 127 -7.22 4.63 0.73
CA TYR A 127 -8.34 3.95 0.12
C TYR A 127 -8.42 2.52 0.65
N VAL A 128 -9.36 2.24 1.55
CA VAL A 128 -9.46 0.92 2.19
C VAL A 128 -9.96 -0.11 1.20
N LEU A 129 -9.13 -1.11 0.94
CA LEU A 129 -9.48 -2.26 0.10
C LEU A 129 -10.19 -3.35 0.91
N PRO A 130 -11.04 -4.15 0.25
CA PRO A 130 -11.60 -5.36 0.87
C PRO A 130 -10.48 -6.32 1.30
N LYS A 131 -10.69 -7.05 2.39
CA LYS A 131 -9.80 -8.15 2.78
C LYS A 131 -9.64 -9.14 1.64
N TYR A 132 -8.47 -9.74 1.55
CA TYR A 132 -8.13 -10.75 0.51
C TYR A 132 -8.19 -10.25 -0.94
N SER A 133 -8.11 -8.94 -1.16
CA SER A 133 -8.03 -8.34 -2.51
C SER A 133 -6.61 -8.02 -2.97
N VAL A 134 -5.62 -8.31 -2.13
CA VAL A 134 -4.20 -8.02 -2.39
C VAL A 134 -3.35 -9.19 -1.93
N VAL A 135 -2.32 -9.49 -2.69
CA VAL A 135 -1.18 -10.31 -2.27
C VAL A 135 0.07 -9.58 -2.71
N ASP A 136 0.99 -9.39 -1.79
CA ASP A 136 2.36 -8.98 -2.11
C ASP A 136 3.13 -10.23 -2.49
N ILE A 137 3.65 -10.26 -3.72
CA ILE A 137 4.23 -11.48 -4.31
C ILE A 137 5.74 -11.34 -4.29
N ASP A 138 6.36 -11.91 -3.28
CA ASP A 138 7.81 -11.96 -3.10
C ASP A 138 8.38 -13.34 -3.39
N ASP A 139 7.60 -14.41 -3.17
CA ASP A 139 8.03 -15.79 -3.35
C ASP A 139 6.97 -16.70 -4.02
N ASP A 140 7.33 -17.96 -4.23
CA ASP A 140 6.44 -18.98 -4.83
C ASP A 140 5.20 -19.30 -3.99
N ASN A 141 5.23 -19.09 -2.67
CA ASN A 141 4.08 -19.34 -1.81
C ASN A 141 3.06 -18.20 -1.97
N ASP A 142 3.54 -16.97 -2.08
CA ASP A 142 2.69 -15.81 -2.35
C ASP A 142 2.03 -15.93 -3.71
N TRP A 143 2.79 -16.39 -4.73
CA TRP A 143 2.25 -16.67 -6.05
C TRP A 143 1.10 -17.68 -6.00
N ARG A 144 1.32 -18.84 -5.36
CA ARG A 144 0.28 -19.87 -5.18
C ARG A 144 -0.91 -19.37 -4.38
N PHE A 145 -0.67 -18.49 -3.41
CA PHE A 145 -1.75 -17.87 -2.65
C PHE A 145 -2.57 -16.91 -3.50
N ALA A 146 -1.91 -16.09 -4.32
CA ALA A 146 -2.58 -15.20 -5.27
C ALA A 146 -3.44 -15.98 -6.28
N GLU A 147 -2.93 -17.10 -6.83
CA GLU A 147 -3.70 -17.98 -7.73
C GLU A 147 -4.97 -18.52 -7.05
N ARG A 148 -4.86 -18.99 -5.80
CA ARG A 148 -6.01 -19.51 -5.04
C ARG A 148 -7.04 -18.42 -4.78
N LEU A 149 -6.62 -17.22 -4.40
CA LEU A 149 -7.52 -16.08 -4.20
C LEU A 149 -8.20 -15.66 -5.50
N TYR A 150 -7.46 -15.65 -6.62
CA TYR A 150 -8.03 -15.35 -7.93
C TYR A 150 -9.13 -16.36 -8.30
N GLN A 151 -8.87 -17.67 -8.16
CA GLN A 151 -9.87 -18.71 -8.41
C GLN A 151 -11.09 -18.59 -7.51
N ALA A 152 -10.89 -18.27 -6.21
CA ALA A 152 -11.99 -18.05 -5.29
C ALA A 152 -12.85 -16.83 -5.70
N GLN A 153 -12.24 -15.76 -6.18
CA GLN A 153 -12.97 -14.59 -6.67
C GLN A 153 -13.77 -14.89 -7.93
N LEU A 154 -13.22 -15.69 -8.86
CA LEU A 154 -13.96 -16.13 -10.06
C LEU A 154 -15.19 -16.99 -9.73
N ALA A 155 -15.11 -17.81 -8.69
CA ALA A 155 -16.21 -18.65 -8.26
C ALA A 155 -17.37 -17.87 -7.61
N LEU A 156 -17.17 -16.61 -7.23
CA LEU A 156 -18.17 -15.74 -6.60
C LEU A 156 -18.82 -14.76 -7.59
N THR A 157 -18.36 -14.71 -8.83
CA THR A 157 -18.91 -13.89 -9.94
C THR A 157 -19.80 -14.72 -10.86
#